data_47354711013751c62ac2cb6b875d4a18
#
_entry.id   47354711013751c62ac2cb6b875d4a18
#
_cell.length_a   1.000
_cell.length_b   1.000
_cell.length_c   1.000
_cell.angle_alpha   90.00
_cell.angle_beta   90.00
_cell.angle_gamma   90.00
#
_symmetry.space_group_name_H-M   'P 1'
#
loop_
_entity.id
_entity.type
_entity.pdbx_description
1 polymer ?
#
loop_
_entity_poly.entity_id
_entity_poly.type
_entity_poly.pdbx_seq_one_letter_code
_entity_poly.pdbx_strand_id
1 'polypeptide(L)'
;MTAKERFIDLQEGMQALANPEQAQKMAAYMKNHFVFYGIPANSRRLIYKEIIKEDKKAQIIDWQLLDLAWASPKREMHYFVCDYLKAMQKWLSFDHVPKLLAYASSNEWWDTIDHFDHVFGSIADSRLDELMLTFSQSDDFWIRRMAIDHQLGKKEKTNPDLLSAIILNNLGTTEFFINKAIGWSLRDYSKTNPKWVRAFLRQHQEKLAPLSIREASKYL
;
A
#
# COMPACT_ATOMS: atom_id res chain seq x y z
N MET A 1 18.66 22.99 0.08
CA MET A 1 19.27 21.68 -0.21
C MET A 1 18.64 21.10 -1.47
N THR A 2 19.45 20.55 -2.36
CA THR A 2 18.98 19.82 -3.54
C THR A 2 18.43 18.44 -3.13
N ALA A 3 17.63 17.81 -3.99
CA ALA A 3 17.14 16.45 -3.76
C ALA A 3 18.29 15.44 -3.55
N LYS A 4 19.42 15.64 -4.26
CA LYS A 4 20.61 14.78 -4.12
C LYS A 4 21.28 14.93 -2.74
N GLU A 5 21.41 16.15 -2.24
CA GLU A 5 21.97 16.42 -0.90
C GLU A 5 21.05 15.80 0.17
N ARG A 6 19.73 16.01 0.08
CA ARG A 6 18.75 15.42 0.99
C ARG A 6 18.79 13.89 0.95
N PHE A 7 18.99 13.29 -0.23
CA PHE A 7 19.13 11.83 -0.37
C PHE A 7 20.40 11.32 0.31
N ILE A 8 21.54 12.04 0.18
CA ILE A 8 22.80 11.66 0.84
C ILE A 8 22.63 11.71 2.36
N ASP A 9 22.05 12.79 2.90
CA ASP A 9 21.81 12.92 4.36
C ASP A 9 20.88 11.82 4.87
N LEU A 10 19.82 11.48 4.09
CA LEU A 10 18.92 10.38 4.41
C LEU A 10 19.66 9.04 4.42
N GLN A 11 20.51 8.79 3.44
CA GLN A 11 21.29 7.56 3.33
C GLN A 11 22.32 7.42 4.46
N GLU A 12 23.00 8.51 4.81
CA GLU A 12 23.95 8.54 5.93
C GLU A 12 23.24 8.31 7.26
N GLY A 13 22.08 8.94 7.48
CA GLY A 13 21.25 8.72 8.66
C GLY A 13 20.78 7.26 8.79
N MET A 14 20.40 6.62 7.68
CA MET A 14 20.07 5.19 7.64
C MET A 14 21.31 4.34 7.94
N GLN A 15 22.46 4.63 7.31
CA GLN A 15 23.68 3.86 7.49
C GLN A 15 24.19 3.94 8.95
N ALA A 16 24.07 5.09 9.61
CA ALA A 16 24.47 5.28 11.00
C ALA A 16 23.70 4.41 12.00
N LEU A 17 22.47 4.02 11.67
CA LEU A 17 21.62 3.15 12.49
C LEU A 17 21.58 1.70 11.99
N ALA A 18 22.40 1.34 11.01
CA ALA A 18 22.39 0.01 10.40
C ALA A 18 22.75 -1.08 11.42
N ASN A 19 21.98 -2.17 11.41
CA ASN A 19 22.19 -3.34 12.26
C ASN A 19 22.17 -4.61 11.40
N PRO A 20 23.35 -5.22 11.13
CA PRO A 20 23.45 -6.40 10.27
C PRO A 20 22.64 -7.60 10.75
N GLU A 21 22.58 -7.85 12.05
CA GLU A 21 21.81 -8.96 12.62
C GLU A 21 20.31 -8.76 12.39
N GLN A 22 19.81 -7.54 12.65
CA GLN A 22 18.41 -7.21 12.41
C GLN A 22 18.08 -7.21 10.92
N ALA A 23 19.01 -6.78 10.05
CA ALA A 23 18.85 -6.81 8.60
C ALA A 23 18.62 -8.23 8.08
N GLN A 24 19.35 -9.23 8.59
CA GLN A 24 19.15 -10.64 8.25
C GLN A 24 17.75 -11.13 8.65
N LYS A 25 17.29 -10.77 9.85
CA LYS A 25 15.94 -11.15 10.34
C LYS A 25 14.85 -10.52 9.47
N MET A 26 15.00 -9.25 9.11
CA MET A 26 14.06 -8.54 8.22
C MET A 26 14.05 -9.13 6.82
N ALA A 27 15.21 -9.44 6.25
CA ALA A 27 15.32 -10.09 4.95
C ALA A 27 14.65 -11.48 4.96
N ALA A 28 14.91 -12.31 5.97
CA ALA A 28 14.31 -13.63 6.13
C ALA A 28 12.76 -13.54 6.23
N TYR A 29 12.23 -12.58 6.99
CA TYR A 29 10.79 -12.32 7.08
C TYR A 29 10.17 -11.97 5.73
N MET A 30 10.92 -11.24 4.87
CA MET A 30 10.53 -10.89 3.50
C MET A 30 10.96 -11.96 2.47
N LYS A 31 11.17 -13.20 2.90
CA LYS A 31 11.57 -14.31 2.01
C LYS A 31 12.87 -14.05 1.23
N ASN A 32 13.74 -13.19 1.75
CA ASN A 32 14.99 -12.74 1.15
C ASN A 32 14.84 -12.03 -0.22
N HIS A 33 13.67 -11.44 -0.47
CA HIS A 33 13.45 -10.64 -1.68
C HIS A 33 14.21 -9.32 -1.67
N PHE A 34 14.54 -8.79 -0.47
CA PHE A 34 15.11 -7.44 -0.32
C PHE A 34 16.29 -7.41 0.63
N VAL A 35 17.15 -6.41 0.42
CA VAL A 35 18.28 -6.08 1.30
C VAL A 35 17.86 -4.96 2.25
N PHE A 36 18.29 -5.06 3.50
CA PHE A 36 17.93 -4.11 4.57
C PHE A 36 19.15 -3.45 5.19
N TYR A 37 18.96 -2.27 5.79
CA TYR A 37 19.87 -1.72 6.80
C TYR A 37 19.67 -2.42 8.16
N GLY A 38 18.46 -2.87 8.47
CA GLY A 38 18.08 -3.49 9.74
C GLY A 38 17.55 -2.48 10.76
N ILE A 39 16.82 -1.46 10.32
CA ILE A 39 16.36 -0.37 11.17
C ILE A 39 14.88 -0.56 11.50
N PRO A 40 14.48 -0.64 12.80
CA PRO A 40 13.08 -0.66 13.21
C PRO A 40 12.31 0.58 12.75
N ALA A 41 11.02 0.42 12.47
CA ALA A 41 10.17 1.47 11.90
C ALA A 41 10.19 2.78 12.70
N ASN A 42 10.16 2.71 14.04
CA ASN A 42 10.15 3.91 14.88
C ASN A 42 11.47 4.71 14.76
N SER A 43 12.61 4.03 14.77
CA SER A 43 13.93 4.67 14.61
C SER A 43 14.10 5.24 13.20
N ARG A 44 13.70 4.46 12.17
CA ARG A 44 13.72 4.90 10.77
C ARG A 44 12.95 6.20 10.56
N ARG A 45 11.73 6.30 11.09
CA ARG A 45 10.87 7.48 10.94
C ARG A 45 11.43 8.73 11.55
N LEU A 46 12.28 8.62 12.57
CA LEU A 46 12.95 9.77 13.16
C LEU A 46 13.98 10.40 12.21
N ILE A 47 14.64 9.60 11.37
CA ILE A 47 15.67 10.06 10.41
C ILE A 47 15.06 11.08 9.41
N TYR A 48 13.87 10.80 8.88
CA TYR A 48 13.26 11.62 7.84
C TYR A 48 12.06 12.47 8.31
N LYS A 49 11.87 12.57 9.63
CA LYS A 49 10.76 13.35 10.20
C LYS A 49 10.78 14.81 9.78
N GLU A 50 11.96 15.46 9.82
CA GLU A 50 12.07 16.87 9.46
C GLU A 50 11.93 17.07 7.95
N ILE A 51 12.44 16.17 7.12
CA ILE A 51 12.22 16.18 5.66
C ILE A 51 10.72 16.24 5.35
N ILE A 52 9.94 15.31 5.90
CA ILE A 52 8.49 15.27 5.68
C ILE A 52 7.80 16.53 6.23
N LYS A 53 8.23 17.03 7.39
CA LYS A 53 7.65 18.23 8.01
C LYS A 53 7.87 19.49 7.17
N GLU A 54 9.07 19.66 6.61
CA GLU A 54 9.41 20.78 5.73
C GLU A 54 8.57 20.76 4.46
N ASP A 55 8.48 19.60 3.78
CA ASP A 55 7.74 19.46 2.54
C ASP A 55 6.23 19.61 2.76
N LYS A 56 5.71 19.13 3.90
CA LYS A 56 4.32 19.39 4.31
C LYS A 56 4.05 20.88 4.53
N LYS A 57 4.99 21.60 5.11
CA LYS A 57 4.87 23.05 5.30
C LYS A 57 4.94 23.80 3.96
N ALA A 58 5.80 23.34 3.06
CA ALA A 58 5.92 23.88 1.70
C ALA A 58 4.75 23.45 0.79
N GLN A 59 4.03 22.38 1.12
CA GLN A 59 2.98 21.75 0.31
C GLN A 59 3.50 21.28 -1.06
N ILE A 60 4.78 20.88 -1.13
CA ILE A 60 5.46 20.44 -2.35
C ILE A 60 5.97 19.01 -2.14
N ILE A 61 5.74 18.15 -3.12
CA ILE A 61 6.26 16.78 -3.14
C ILE A 61 7.61 16.79 -3.86
N ASP A 62 8.68 16.36 -3.17
CA ASP A 62 10.02 16.24 -3.75
C ASP A 62 10.16 14.90 -4.52
N TRP A 63 9.61 14.87 -5.74
CA TRP A 63 9.63 13.67 -6.58
C TRP A 63 11.06 13.20 -6.92
N GLN A 64 12.04 14.13 -7.01
CA GLN A 64 13.42 13.75 -7.29
C GLN A 64 14.04 12.99 -6.11
N LEU A 65 13.78 13.42 -4.87
CA LEU A 65 14.21 12.70 -3.68
C LEU A 65 13.56 11.32 -3.61
N LEU A 66 12.25 11.24 -3.91
CA LEU A 66 11.53 9.97 -3.91
C LEU A 66 12.07 9.00 -4.97
N ASP A 67 12.41 9.49 -6.17
CA ASP A 67 13.03 8.67 -7.22
C ASP A 67 14.38 8.10 -6.79
N LEU A 68 15.24 8.92 -6.21
CA LEU A 68 16.55 8.49 -5.70
C LEU A 68 16.37 7.43 -4.60
N ALA A 69 15.42 7.64 -3.70
CA ALA A 69 15.15 6.70 -2.61
C ALA A 69 14.56 5.37 -3.14
N TRP A 70 13.65 5.43 -4.11
CA TRP A 70 13.04 4.23 -4.70
C TRP A 70 14.02 3.41 -5.54
N ALA A 71 15.00 4.05 -6.15
CA ALA A 71 16.08 3.38 -6.89
C ALA A 71 17.12 2.70 -5.97
N SER A 72 17.09 2.94 -4.66
CA SER A 72 18.00 2.31 -3.71
C SER A 72 17.74 0.80 -3.59
N PRO A 73 18.78 -0.04 -3.43
CA PRO A 73 18.59 -1.46 -3.17
C PRO A 73 18.08 -1.77 -1.75
N LYS A 74 18.04 -0.77 -0.87
CA LYS A 74 17.67 -0.95 0.55
C LYS A 74 16.18 -0.75 0.77
N ARG A 75 15.51 -1.75 1.35
CA ARG A 75 14.06 -1.74 1.54
C ARG A 75 13.56 -0.59 2.41
N GLU A 76 14.34 -0.17 3.41
CA GLU A 76 13.97 0.98 4.24
C GLU A 76 13.86 2.29 3.46
N MET A 77 14.57 2.43 2.33
CA MET A 77 14.43 3.59 1.44
C MET A 77 13.06 3.56 0.71
N HIS A 78 12.58 2.38 0.33
CA HIS A 78 11.21 2.23 -0.21
C HIS A 78 10.16 2.55 0.85
N TYR A 79 10.38 2.14 2.10
CA TYR A 79 9.49 2.51 3.21
C TYR A 79 9.47 4.01 3.50
N PHE A 80 10.61 4.71 3.31
CA PHE A 80 10.63 6.18 3.37
C PHE A 80 9.68 6.76 2.32
N VAL A 81 9.74 6.29 1.07
CA VAL A 81 8.83 6.76 -0.01
C VAL A 81 7.37 6.51 0.36
N CYS A 82 7.05 5.33 0.87
CA CYS A 82 5.69 4.99 1.33
C CYS A 82 5.20 5.91 2.47
N ASP A 83 6.02 6.08 3.52
CA ASP A 83 5.69 6.96 4.66
C ASP A 83 5.57 8.43 4.22
N TYR A 84 6.43 8.89 3.29
CA TYR A 84 6.40 10.23 2.72
C TYR A 84 5.12 10.47 1.93
N LEU A 85 4.78 9.61 0.97
CA LEU A 85 3.57 9.73 0.15
C LEU A 85 2.30 9.70 1.01
N LYS A 86 2.25 8.83 2.01
CA LYS A 86 1.16 8.82 2.99
C LYS A 86 1.05 10.14 3.76
N ALA A 87 2.17 10.73 4.16
CA ALA A 87 2.18 12.01 4.85
C ALA A 87 1.76 13.17 3.95
N MET A 88 2.06 13.08 2.64
CA MET A 88 1.75 14.07 1.61
C MET A 88 0.43 13.81 0.87
N GLN A 89 -0.39 12.84 1.28
CA GLN A 89 -1.59 12.40 0.56
C GLN A 89 -2.59 13.52 0.21
N LYS A 90 -2.64 14.60 1.00
CA LYS A 90 -3.54 15.76 0.75
C LYS A 90 -3.17 16.57 -0.50
N TRP A 91 -1.93 16.44 -0.97
CA TRP A 91 -1.40 17.13 -2.14
C TRP A 91 -1.25 16.22 -3.36
N LEU A 92 -1.70 14.97 -3.22
CA LEU A 92 -1.79 14.05 -4.35
C LEU A 92 -3.06 14.32 -5.16
N SER A 93 -2.91 14.33 -6.48
CA SER A 93 -4.00 14.42 -7.46
C SER A 93 -3.96 13.24 -8.42
N PHE A 94 -4.97 13.13 -9.26
CA PHE A 94 -5.02 12.08 -10.28
C PHE A 94 -3.86 12.17 -11.29
N ASP A 95 -3.30 13.35 -11.52
CA ASP A 95 -2.15 13.54 -12.42
C ASP A 95 -0.87 12.84 -11.91
N HIS A 96 -0.81 12.52 -10.63
CA HIS A 96 0.29 11.76 -10.04
C HIS A 96 0.16 10.23 -10.21
N VAL A 97 -1.00 9.75 -10.67
CA VAL A 97 -1.29 8.31 -10.86
C VAL A 97 -0.21 7.58 -11.67
N PRO A 98 0.26 8.09 -12.83
CA PRO A 98 1.31 7.39 -13.58
C PRO A 98 2.61 7.20 -12.77
N LYS A 99 2.97 8.18 -11.96
CA LYS A 99 4.16 8.14 -11.12
C LYS A 99 3.99 7.16 -9.95
N LEU A 100 2.85 7.20 -9.28
CA LEU A 100 2.52 6.27 -8.19
C LEU A 100 2.46 4.83 -8.69
N LEU A 101 1.90 4.62 -9.88
CA LEU A 101 1.84 3.31 -10.51
C LEU A 101 3.24 2.78 -10.85
N ALA A 102 4.14 3.63 -11.35
CA ALA A 102 5.52 3.25 -11.63
C ALA A 102 6.26 2.76 -10.36
N TYR A 103 6.00 3.36 -9.20
CA TYR A 103 6.50 2.84 -7.93
C TYR A 103 5.81 1.52 -7.55
N ALA A 104 4.48 1.46 -7.59
CA ALA A 104 3.73 0.28 -7.20
C ALA A 104 4.04 -0.95 -8.06
N SER A 105 4.38 -0.76 -9.36
CA SER A 105 4.74 -1.82 -10.32
C SER A 105 6.24 -2.15 -10.33
N SER A 106 6.97 -1.77 -9.31
CA SER A 106 8.40 -2.08 -9.17
C SER A 106 8.77 -2.35 -7.72
N ASN A 107 9.72 -3.26 -7.49
CA ASN A 107 10.08 -3.70 -6.13
C ASN A 107 8.89 -4.24 -5.32
N GLU A 108 7.95 -4.87 -5.99
CA GLU A 108 6.65 -5.29 -5.48
C GLU A 108 6.77 -6.33 -4.38
N TRP A 109 6.07 -6.08 -3.31
CA TRP A 109 5.78 -7.03 -2.25
C TRP A 109 4.65 -6.47 -1.38
N TRP A 110 3.98 -7.32 -0.61
CA TRP A 110 2.81 -6.92 0.19
C TRP A 110 3.05 -5.69 1.09
N ASP A 111 4.25 -5.52 1.62
CA ASP A 111 4.61 -4.45 2.56
C ASP A 111 4.61 -3.04 1.94
N THR A 112 4.93 -2.90 0.64
CA THR A 112 4.80 -1.62 -0.08
C THR A 112 3.44 -1.48 -0.75
N ILE A 113 2.89 -2.56 -1.29
CA ILE A 113 1.57 -2.55 -1.93
C ILE A 113 0.48 -2.14 -0.93
N ASP A 114 0.51 -2.65 0.32
CA ASP A 114 -0.42 -2.29 1.38
C ASP A 114 -0.25 -0.82 1.89
N HIS A 115 0.79 -0.11 1.43
CA HIS A 115 0.89 1.34 1.57
C HIS A 115 0.29 2.08 0.37
N PHE A 116 0.54 1.57 -0.84
CA PHE A 116 0.03 2.20 -2.07
C PHE A 116 -1.50 2.11 -2.18
N ASP A 117 -2.15 1.06 -1.65
CA ASP A 117 -3.61 0.98 -1.60
C ASP A 117 -4.22 2.21 -0.90
N HIS A 118 -3.66 2.59 0.25
CA HIS A 118 -4.08 3.78 0.99
C HIS A 118 -3.72 5.09 0.27
N VAL A 119 -2.57 5.16 -0.39
CA VAL A 119 -2.14 6.33 -1.16
C VAL A 119 -3.10 6.57 -2.32
N PHE A 120 -3.38 5.56 -3.13
CA PHE A 120 -4.36 5.64 -4.22
C PHE A 120 -5.76 5.94 -3.68
N GLY A 121 -6.18 5.21 -2.63
CA GLY A 121 -7.48 5.42 -1.99
C GLY A 121 -7.70 6.82 -1.43
N SER A 122 -6.64 7.61 -1.21
CA SER A 122 -6.71 8.99 -0.73
C SER A 122 -6.95 10.04 -1.82
N ILE A 123 -6.79 9.68 -3.10
CA ILE A 123 -6.97 10.60 -4.23
C ILE A 123 -8.46 10.92 -4.37
N ALA A 124 -8.80 12.20 -4.21
CA ALA A 124 -10.17 12.70 -4.31
C ALA A 124 -10.50 13.10 -5.76
N ASP A 125 -10.73 12.12 -6.63
CA ASP A 125 -11.06 12.33 -8.04
C ASP A 125 -12.10 11.31 -8.49
N SER A 126 -13.07 11.74 -9.29
CA SER A 126 -14.16 10.86 -9.78
C SER A 126 -13.67 9.74 -10.72
N ARG A 127 -12.51 9.92 -11.35
CA ARG A 127 -11.88 8.91 -12.22
C ARG A 127 -11.26 7.75 -11.44
N LEU A 128 -11.10 7.89 -10.13
CA LEU A 128 -10.45 6.87 -9.31
C LEU A 128 -11.23 5.54 -9.31
N ASP A 129 -12.55 5.59 -9.23
CA ASP A 129 -13.39 4.38 -9.18
C ASP A 129 -13.24 3.55 -10.47
N GLU A 130 -13.23 4.20 -11.63
CA GLU A 130 -13.00 3.56 -12.93
C GLU A 130 -11.58 2.98 -13.05
N LEU A 131 -10.59 3.74 -12.57
CA LEU A 131 -9.20 3.27 -12.52
C LEU A 131 -9.05 2.02 -11.66
N MET A 132 -9.65 2.01 -10.46
CA MET A 132 -9.58 0.85 -9.56
C MET A 132 -10.32 -0.37 -10.14
N LEU A 133 -11.42 -0.14 -10.84
CA LEU A 133 -12.11 -1.21 -11.56
C LEU A 133 -11.22 -1.80 -12.67
N THR A 134 -10.52 -0.95 -13.42
CA THR A 134 -9.53 -1.38 -14.43
C THR A 134 -8.37 -2.14 -13.77
N PHE A 135 -7.82 -1.63 -12.67
CA PHE A 135 -6.73 -2.29 -11.93
C PHE A 135 -7.13 -3.65 -11.37
N SER A 136 -8.42 -3.84 -11.03
CA SER A 136 -8.93 -5.12 -10.54
C SER A 136 -8.86 -6.25 -11.58
N GLN A 137 -8.63 -5.92 -12.85
CA GLN A 137 -8.50 -6.85 -13.97
C GLN A 137 -7.07 -6.93 -14.54
N SER A 138 -6.09 -6.31 -13.88
CA SER A 138 -4.68 -6.33 -14.30
C SER A 138 -4.14 -7.77 -14.33
N ASP A 139 -3.23 -8.05 -15.25
CA ASP A 139 -2.45 -9.31 -15.24
C ASP A 139 -1.56 -9.40 -14.00
N ASP A 140 -1.10 -8.27 -13.48
CA ASP A 140 -0.32 -8.17 -12.26
C ASP A 140 -1.23 -8.28 -11.01
N PHE A 141 -1.03 -9.34 -10.24
CA PHE A 141 -1.85 -9.58 -9.05
C PHE A 141 -1.59 -8.58 -7.92
N TRP A 142 -0.42 -7.91 -7.87
CA TRP A 142 -0.16 -6.85 -6.90
C TRP A 142 -1.01 -5.62 -7.18
N ILE A 143 -1.18 -5.25 -8.44
CA ILE A 143 -2.08 -4.16 -8.86
C ILE A 143 -3.54 -4.52 -8.54
N ARG A 144 -3.95 -5.80 -8.79
CA ARG A 144 -5.28 -6.27 -8.37
C ARG A 144 -5.47 -6.20 -6.85
N ARG A 145 -4.44 -6.60 -6.06
CA ARG A 145 -4.48 -6.49 -4.60
C ARG A 145 -4.69 -5.05 -4.15
N MET A 146 -3.93 -4.12 -4.71
CA MET A 146 -4.07 -2.69 -4.43
C MET A 146 -5.50 -2.19 -4.73
N ALA A 147 -6.08 -2.60 -5.87
CA ALA A 147 -7.46 -2.26 -6.21
C ALA A 147 -8.47 -2.83 -5.20
N ILE A 148 -8.28 -4.06 -4.71
CA ILE A 148 -9.16 -4.67 -3.70
C ILE A 148 -9.10 -3.89 -2.38
N ASP A 149 -7.91 -3.48 -1.94
CA ASP A 149 -7.69 -2.90 -0.61
C ASP A 149 -7.78 -1.35 -0.57
N HIS A 150 -7.91 -0.64 -1.73
CA HIS A 150 -7.89 0.83 -1.78
C HIS A 150 -8.99 1.54 -0.96
N GLN A 151 -10.03 0.83 -0.55
CA GLN A 151 -11.10 1.37 0.29
C GLN A 151 -10.94 1.04 1.79
N LEU A 152 -9.87 0.36 2.20
CA LEU A 152 -9.63 0.05 3.61
C LEU A 152 -9.66 1.32 4.48
N GLY A 153 -10.42 1.26 5.56
CA GLY A 153 -10.57 2.37 6.50
C GLY A 153 -11.52 3.49 6.08
N LYS A 154 -12.15 3.43 4.89
CA LYS A 154 -13.12 4.44 4.44
C LYS A 154 -14.45 4.40 5.19
N LYS A 155 -14.74 3.31 5.90
CA LYS A 155 -15.95 3.16 6.73
C LYS A 155 -17.24 3.45 5.93
N GLU A 156 -18.03 4.46 6.37
CA GLU A 156 -19.27 4.89 5.73
C GLU A 156 -19.09 5.48 4.33
N LYS A 157 -17.86 5.86 3.98
CA LYS A 157 -17.51 6.34 2.63
C LYS A 157 -17.12 5.21 1.67
N THR A 158 -17.10 3.97 2.12
CA THR A 158 -16.88 2.82 1.24
C THR A 158 -18.00 2.73 0.23
N ASN A 159 -17.66 2.65 -1.08
CA ASN A 159 -18.60 2.36 -2.14
C ASN A 159 -18.79 0.83 -2.24
N PRO A 160 -19.92 0.27 -1.75
CA PRO A 160 -20.11 -1.18 -1.71
C PRO A 160 -20.28 -1.79 -3.11
N ASP A 161 -20.81 -1.05 -4.07
CA ASP A 161 -21.01 -1.55 -5.42
C ASP A 161 -19.66 -1.70 -6.13
N LEU A 162 -18.78 -0.72 -5.99
CA LEU A 162 -17.41 -0.79 -6.48
C LEU A 162 -16.62 -1.92 -5.79
N LEU A 163 -16.73 -2.03 -4.45
CA LEU A 163 -16.09 -3.10 -3.69
C LEU A 163 -16.55 -4.48 -4.20
N SER A 164 -17.86 -4.64 -4.41
CA SER A 164 -18.44 -5.86 -4.98
C SER A 164 -17.86 -6.15 -6.36
N ALA A 165 -17.88 -5.19 -7.28
CA ALA A 165 -17.41 -5.37 -8.65
C ALA A 165 -15.92 -5.78 -8.71
N ILE A 166 -15.07 -5.11 -7.93
CA ILE A 166 -13.64 -5.42 -7.83
C ILE A 166 -13.41 -6.83 -7.28
N ILE A 167 -14.13 -7.22 -6.23
CA ILE A 167 -14.01 -8.57 -5.66
C ILE A 167 -14.49 -9.63 -6.67
N LEU A 168 -15.61 -9.38 -7.37
CA LEU A 168 -16.15 -10.32 -8.36
C LEU A 168 -15.17 -10.58 -9.52
N ASN A 169 -14.40 -9.59 -9.94
CA ASN A 169 -13.33 -9.74 -10.93
C ASN A 169 -12.20 -10.66 -10.46
N ASN A 170 -12.10 -10.93 -9.14
CA ASN A 170 -11.00 -11.66 -8.53
C ASN A 170 -11.42 -12.97 -7.85
N LEU A 171 -12.69 -13.40 -8.01
CA LEU A 171 -13.16 -14.68 -7.47
C LEU A 171 -12.59 -15.87 -8.25
N GLY A 172 -12.46 -17.01 -7.56
CA GLY A 172 -11.98 -18.26 -8.16
C GLY A 172 -10.47 -18.36 -8.34
N THR A 173 -9.70 -17.33 -7.96
CA THR A 173 -8.24 -17.39 -7.96
C THR A 173 -7.69 -18.26 -6.81
N THR A 174 -6.55 -18.90 -7.05
CA THR A 174 -5.77 -19.62 -6.03
C THR A 174 -4.71 -18.72 -5.38
N GLU A 175 -4.54 -17.46 -5.87
CA GLU A 175 -3.51 -16.56 -5.38
C GLU A 175 -3.77 -16.16 -3.91
N PHE A 176 -2.80 -16.49 -3.05
CA PHE A 176 -2.90 -16.25 -1.60
C PHE A 176 -3.12 -14.77 -1.27
N PHE A 177 -2.34 -13.88 -1.89
CA PHE A 177 -2.38 -12.45 -1.59
C PHE A 177 -3.68 -11.79 -2.04
N ILE A 178 -4.29 -12.26 -3.13
CA ILE A 178 -5.61 -11.82 -3.59
C ILE A 178 -6.70 -12.29 -2.62
N ASN A 179 -6.71 -13.59 -2.29
CA ASN A 179 -7.70 -14.13 -1.37
C ASN A 179 -7.61 -13.52 0.04
N LYS A 180 -6.40 -13.11 0.45
CA LYS A 180 -6.17 -12.41 1.71
C LYS A 180 -6.74 -10.99 1.66
N ALA A 181 -6.50 -10.24 0.57
CA ALA A 181 -7.04 -8.89 0.35
C ALA A 181 -8.57 -8.89 0.34
N ILE A 182 -9.21 -9.80 -0.40
CA ILE A 182 -10.67 -9.96 -0.40
C ILE A 182 -11.20 -10.12 1.04
N GLY A 183 -10.57 -11.00 1.81
CA GLY A 183 -10.95 -11.23 3.19
C GLY A 183 -10.78 -9.99 4.08
N TRP A 184 -9.71 -9.22 3.88
CA TRP A 184 -9.43 -8.01 4.66
C TRP A 184 -10.40 -6.86 4.32
N SER A 185 -10.66 -6.61 3.05
CA SER A 185 -11.59 -5.58 2.62
C SER A 185 -13.02 -5.87 3.12
N LEU A 186 -13.49 -7.11 3.00
CA LEU A 186 -14.78 -7.52 3.56
C LEU A 186 -14.82 -7.42 5.08
N ARG A 187 -13.75 -7.85 5.77
CA ARG A 187 -13.62 -7.73 7.23
C ARG A 187 -13.65 -6.28 7.70
N ASP A 188 -12.95 -5.39 7.00
CA ASP A 188 -12.96 -3.96 7.37
C ASP A 188 -14.34 -3.37 7.19
N TYR A 189 -14.97 -3.62 6.05
CA TYR A 189 -16.32 -3.13 5.78
C TYR A 189 -17.39 -3.76 6.69
N SER A 190 -17.19 -4.99 7.20
CA SER A 190 -18.11 -5.64 8.14
C SER A 190 -18.29 -4.87 9.45
N LYS A 191 -17.30 -4.08 9.86
CA LYS A 191 -17.39 -3.20 11.04
C LYS A 191 -18.37 -2.05 10.83
N THR A 192 -18.61 -1.65 9.59
CA THR A 192 -19.50 -0.57 9.20
C THR A 192 -20.86 -1.10 8.72
N ASN A 193 -20.86 -2.11 7.83
CA ASN A 193 -22.07 -2.69 7.28
C ASN A 193 -22.05 -4.25 7.33
N PRO A 194 -22.23 -4.83 8.52
CA PRO A 194 -22.19 -6.30 8.68
C PRO A 194 -23.31 -7.01 7.92
N LYS A 195 -24.48 -6.36 7.74
CA LYS A 195 -25.61 -6.95 6.99
C LYS A 195 -25.25 -7.18 5.52
N TRP A 196 -24.65 -6.17 4.90
CA TRP A 196 -24.21 -6.26 3.51
C TRP A 196 -23.14 -7.35 3.34
N VAL A 197 -22.12 -7.39 4.21
CA VAL A 197 -21.07 -8.39 4.13
C VAL A 197 -21.61 -9.81 4.31
N ARG A 198 -22.52 -10.05 5.26
CA ARG A 198 -23.17 -11.37 5.41
C ARG A 198 -23.95 -11.77 4.15
N ALA A 199 -24.65 -10.83 3.51
CA ALA A 199 -25.39 -11.11 2.29
C ALA A 199 -24.42 -11.45 1.14
N PHE A 200 -23.34 -10.68 0.98
CA PHE A 200 -22.30 -10.91 -0.02
C PHE A 200 -21.64 -12.29 0.15
N LEU A 201 -21.23 -12.64 1.37
CA LEU A 201 -20.62 -13.94 1.66
C LEU A 201 -21.56 -15.10 1.31
N ARG A 202 -22.84 -15.01 1.68
CA ARG A 202 -23.84 -16.05 1.34
C ARG A 202 -24.05 -16.19 -0.15
N GLN A 203 -24.15 -15.07 -0.86
CA GLN A 203 -24.40 -15.03 -2.31
C GLN A 203 -23.24 -15.63 -3.12
N HIS A 204 -22.00 -15.45 -2.64
CA HIS A 204 -20.78 -15.82 -3.38
C HIS A 204 -19.98 -16.96 -2.72
N GLN A 205 -20.58 -17.67 -1.76
CA GLN A 205 -19.91 -18.68 -0.93
C GLN A 205 -19.16 -19.74 -1.75
N GLU A 206 -19.72 -20.18 -2.86
CA GLU A 206 -19.14 -21.23 -3.70
C GLU A 206 -17.90 -20.80 -4.48
N LYS A 207 -17.76 -19.47 -4.73
CA LYS A 207 -16.66 -18.88 -5.51
C LYS A 207 -15.59 -18.24 -4.63
N LEU A 208 -15.92 -17.95 -3.37
CA LEU A 208 -14.99 -17.37 -2.41
C LEU A 208 -14.04 -18.44 -1.86
N ALA A 209 -12.75 -18.11 -1.81
CA ALA A 209 -11.78 -18.99 -1.17
C ALA A 209 -12.07 -19.14 0.35
N PRO A 210 -11.83 -20.31 0.95
CA PRO A 210 -12.00 -20.51 2.40
C PRO A 210 -11.21 -19.50 3.25
N LEU A 211 -10.05 -19.05 2.76
CA LEU A 211 -9.25 -18.00 3.39
C LEU A 211 -10.02 -16.68 3.45
N SER A 212 -10.62 -16.25 2.34
CA SER A 212 -11.39 -15.00 2.24
C SER A 212 -12.59 -15.03 3.19
N ILE A 213 -13.34 -16.13 3.21
CA ILE A 213 -14.50 -16.30 4.11
C ILE A 213 -14.07 -16.22 5.57
N ARG A 214 -12.99 -16.94 5.95
CA ARG A 214 -12.47 -16.95 7.32
C ARG A 214 -12.03 -15.56 7.79
N GLU A 215 -11.32 -14.81 6.93
CA GLU A 215 -10.88 -13.45 7.26
C GLU A 215 -12.05 -12.48 7.36
N ALA A 216 -12.99 -12.51 6.42
CA ALA A 216 -14.17 -11.65 6.38
C ALA A 216 -15.09 -11.84 7.60
N SER A 217 -15.19 -13.07 8.11
CA SER A 217 -16.12 -13.44 9.17
C SER A 217 -15.67 -13.09 10.59
N LYS A 218 -14.46 -12.53 10.77
CA LYS A 218 -13.90 -12.28 12.11
C LYS A 218 -14.70 -11.34 13.00
N TYR A 219 -15.55 -10.49 12.42
CA TYR A 219 -16.40 -9.54 13.15
C TYR A 219 -17.89 -9.65 12.77
N LEU A 220 -18.33 -10.78 12.22
CA LEU A 220 -19.72 -11.05 11.83
C LEU A 220 -20.48 -11.89 12.86
#